data_76bd3bfd8df0032862c025a10b4de439
#
_entry.id   76bd3bfd8df0032862c025a10b4de439
#
_cell.length_a   1.000
_cell.length_b   1.000
_cell.length_c   1.000
_cell.angle_alpha   90.00
_cell.angle_beta   90.00
_cell.angle_gamma   90.00
#
_symmetry.space_group_name_H-M   'P 1'
#
loop_
_entity.id
_entity.type
_entity.pdbx_description
1 polymer ?
#
loop_
_entity_poly.entity_id
_entity_poly.type
_entity_poly.pdbx_seq_one_letter_code
_entity_poly.pdbx_strand_id
1 'polypeptide(L)'
;MKGVGTDSKAGNMSPKNLLGTTIGDMLRCATDFRSKVIGIALKDRASILPAGHSANAAYWYDKSVAGVITSSYYMEKLPDWVKKFNREAGMKKGYDPKSGADGVTLTFNMAEAALKNEQLGKGETPDMLCISISSTDAISHKTGTWLSPGKENEEVFLTLDRDMKKFLEALDAQVGKGNYLLFLTADHGGSHNPNTLKEHKLPGGGCDMGAKMRDLNEKLKAEFGLDIK
;
A
#
# COMPACT_ATOMS: atom_id res chain seq x y z
N MET A 1 -13.08 15.18 4.08
CA MET A 1 -11.82 14.77 4.71
C MET A 1 -10.76 15.79 4.40
N LYS A 2 -9.84 16.00 5.32
CA LYS A 2 -8.63 16.82 5.13
C LYS A 2 -7.40 15.92 5.30
N GLY A 3 -6.33 16.25 4.63
CA GLY A 3 -5.03 15.61 4.85
C GLY A 3 -4.48 15.94 6.24
N VAL A 4 -3.77 15.00 6.83
CA VAL A 4 -3.03 15.19 8.07
C VAL A 4 -1.56 14.87 7.79
N GLY A 5 -0.72 15.90 7.88
CA GLY A 5 0.67 15.86 7.42
C GLY A 5 0.89 16.32 5.99
N THR A 6 -0.16 16.75 5.28
CA THR A 6 -0.11 17.29 3.92
C THR A 6 -1.28 18.21 3.64
N ASP A 7 -1.09 19.17 2.75
CA ASP A 7 -2.15 20.03 2.18
C ASP A 7 -2.61 19.52 0.80
N SER A 8 -2.01 18.46 0.29
CA SER A 8 -2.36 17.88 -1.00
C SER A 8 -3.66 17.07 -0.93
N LYS A 9 -4.31 16.88 -2.10
CA LYS A 9 -5.48 16.01 -2.23
C LYS A 9 -5.19 14.54 -1.88
N ALA A 10 -3.92 14.12 -1.85
CA ALA A 10 -3.53 12.78 -1.44
C ALA A 10 -3.92 12.45 0.00
N GLY A 11 -4.10 13.45 0.85
CA GLY A 11 -4.58 13.29 2.22
C GLY A 11 -6.10 13.20 2.38
N ASN A 12 -6.90 13.41 1.32
CA ASN A 12 -8.36 13.48 1.42
C ASN A 12 -9.04 12.10 1.28
N MET A 13 -8.42 11.06 1.84
CA MET A 13 -8.83 9.67 1.68
C MET A 13 -9.44 9.09 2.95
N SER A 14 -10.37 8.16 2.80
CA SER A 14 -11.03 7.45 3.90
C SER A 14 -11.65 6.15 3.41
N PRO A 15 -12.07 5.25 4.30
CA PRO A 15 -12.78 4.02 3.93
C PRO A 15 -14.24 4.24 3.51
N LYS A 16 -14.70 5.49 3.33
CA LYS A 16 -16.11 5.84 3.07
C LYS A 16 -16.75 5.04 1.92
N ASN A 17 -15.98 4.71 0.89
CA ASN A 17 -16.48 3.98 -0.27
C ASN A 17 -16.36 2.44 -0.13
N LEU A 18 -15.84 1.95 0.97
CA LEU A 18 -15.85 0.53 1.30
C LEU A 18 -17.23 0.17 1.83
N LEU A 19 -17.95 -0.73 1.15
CA LEU A 19 -19.31 -1.10 1.51
C LEU A 19 -19.39 -2.28 2.48
N GLY A 20 -18.32 -3.07 2.57
CA GLY A 20 -18.24 -4.24 3.47
C GLY A 20 -17.45 -3.95 4.73
N THR A 21 -17.52 -4.88 5.68
CA THR A 21 -16.64 -4.93 6.85
C THR A 21 -15.37 -5.72 6.53
N THR A 22 -14.30 -5.46 7.27
CA THR A 22 -13.02 -6.17 7.15
C THR A 22 -12.76 -7.07 8.35
N ILE A 23 -11.72 -7.91 8.26
CA ILE A 23 -11.23 -8.68 9.40
C ILE A 23 -10.84 -7.74 10.55
N GLY A 24 -10.23 -6.59 10.24
CA GLY A 24 -9.88 -5.58 11.24
C GLY A 24 -11.10 -5.00 11.95
N ASP A 25 -12.17 -4.71 11.21
CA ASP A 25 -13.44 -4.25 11.80
C ASP A 25 -14.03 -5.31 12.73
N MET A 26 -14.06 -6.56 12.29
CA MET A 26 -14.59 -7.66 13.08
C MET A 26 -13.75 -7.93 14.33
N LEU A 27 -12.42 -7.86 14.24
CA LEU A 27 -11.52 -7.98 15.38
C LEU A 27 -11.81 -6.89 16.43
N ARG A 28 -11.94 -5.65 15.99
CA ARG A 28 -12.27 -4.55 16.91
C ARG A 28 -13.62 -4.74 17.59
N CYS A 29 -14.65 -5.12 16.83
CA CYS A 29 -15.97 -5.43 17.41
C CYS A 29 -15.89 -6.59 18.42
N ALA A 30 -15.20 -7.67 18.09
CA ALA A 30 -15.07 -8.86 18.96
C ALA A 30 -14.28 -8.60 20.25
N THR A 31 -13.51 -7.53 20.30
CA THR A 31 -12.70 -7.15 21.46
C THR A 31 -13.18 -5.88 22.14
N ASP A 32 -14.42 -5.46 21.91
CA ASP A 32 -14.98 -4.20 22.43
C ASP A 32 -14.06 -2.99 22.15
N PHE A 33 -13.52 -2.91 20.93
CA PHE A 33 -12.60 -1.90 20.45
C PHE A 33 -11.26 -1.79 21.22
N ARG A 34 -10.88 -2.82 21.98
CA ARG A 34 -9.60 -2.85 22.70
C ARG A 34 -8.42 -3.18 21.77
N SER A 35 -8.63 -3.98 20.74
CA SER A 35 -7.61 -4.27 19.73
C SER A 35 -7.25 -3.04 18.91
N LYS A 36 -5.97 -2.91 18.58
CA LYS A 36 -5.48 -1.92 17.62
C LYS A 36 -5.42 -2.52 16.23
N VAL A 37 -5.88 -1.76 15.24
CA VAL A 37 -5.78 -2.11 13.82
C VAL A 37 -5.11 -0.96 13.09
N ILE A 38 -3.99 -1.23 12.44
CA ILE A 38 -3.19 -0.22 11.73
C ILE A 38 -2.88 -0.71 10.33
N GLY A 39 -3.14 0.15 9.33
CA GLY A 39 -2.78 -0.08 7.93
C GLY A 39 -1.56 0.72 7.52
N ILE A 40 -0.64 0.11 6.78
CA ILE A 40 0.58 0.73 6.27
C ILE A 40 0.81 0.33 4.82
N ALA A 41 0.98 1.32 3.95
CA ALA A 41 1.32 1.12 2.55
C ALA A 41 1.91 2.41 1.95
N LEU A 42 2.42 2.34 0.73
CA LEU A 42 2.74 3.54 -0.05
C LEU A 42 1.51 4.11 -0.78
N LYS A 43 0.50 3.26 -1.06
CA LYS A 43 -0.77 3.66 -1.68
C LYS A 43 -1.85 3.81 -0.60
N ASP A 44 -2.65 4.87 -0.68
CA ASP A 44 -3.79 5.13 0.22
C ASP A 44 -4.74 3.93 0.35
N ARG A 45 -5.24 3.42 -0.78
CA ARG A 45 -6.18 2.29 -0.82
C ARG A 45 -5.62 1.03 -0.17
N ALA A 46 -4.35 0.75 -0.44
CA ALA A 46 -3.68 -0.44 0.08
C ALA A 46 -3.43 -0.37 1.60
N SER A 47 -3.41 0.83 2.18
CA SER A 47 -3.36 1.04 3.62
C SER A 47 -4.76 1.01 4.25
N ILE A 48 -5.72 1.70 3.63
CA ILE A 48 -7.05 1.97 4.18
C ILE A 48 -7.94 0.72 4.12
N LEU A 49 -8.02 0.07 2.94
CA LEU A 49 -9.01 -0.98 2.72
C LEU A 49 -8.78 -2.23 3.57
N PRO A 50 -7.55 -2.77 3.72
CA PRO A 50 -7.32 -3.92 4.60
C PRO A 50 -7.57 -3.62 6.07
N ALA A 51 -7.30 -2.38 6.50
CA ALA A 51 -7.50 -1.95 7.88
C ALA A 51 -8.99 -1.74 8.24
N GLY A 52 -9.81 -1.32 7.27
CA GLY A 52 -11.25 -1.17 7.44
C GLY A 52 -11.69 0.16 8.02
N HIS A 53 -12.98 0.20 8.39
CA HIS A 53 -13.65 1.41 8.90
C HIS A 53 -13.23 1.80 10.31
N SER A 54 -13.02 0.81 11.16
CA SER A 54 -12.77 1.02 12.59
C SER A 54 -11.28 1.08 12.95
N ALA A 55 -10.38 1.08 11.95
CA ALA A 55 -8.95 1.12 12.18
C ALA A 55 -8.53 2.33 13.03
N ASN A 56 -7.54 2.12 13.92
CA ASN A 56 -6.95 3.18 14.73
C ASN A 56 -6.16 4.17 13.86
N ALA A 57 -5.51 3.65 12.80
CA ALA A 57 -4.78 4.46 11.84
C ALA A 57 -4.64 3.73 10.49
N ALA A 58 -4.54 4.50 9.43
CA ALA A 58 -4.01 4.07 8.15
C ALA A 58 -3.01 5.13 7.69
N TYR A 59 -1.82 4.68 7.30
CA TYR A 59 -0.72 5.54 6.89
C TYR A 59 -0.29 5.23 5.46
N TRP A 60 -0.09 6.28 4.65
CA TRP A 60 0.38 6.15 3.27
C TRP A 60 1.35 7.26 2.91
N TYR A 61 2.05 7.12 1.79
CA TYR A 61 3.08 8.07 1.37
C TYR A 61 2.52 9.15 0.46
N ASP A 62 2.92 10.39 0.70
CA ASP A 62 2.69 11.53 -0.19
C ASP A 62 4.01 12.12 -0.66
N LYS A 63 4.30 12.01 -1.96
CA LYS A 63 5.51 12.55 -2.58
C LYS A 63 5.61 14.08 -2.52
N SER A 64 4.50 14.79 -2.39
CA SER A 64 4.50 16.27 -2.34
C SER A 64 5.13 16.79 -1.06
N VAL A 65 5.04 16.04 0.03
CA VAL A 65 5.67 16.34 1.32
C VAL A 65 6.85 15.41 1.64
N ALA A 66 7.12 14.44 0.76
CA ALA A 66 8.15 13.41 0.94
C ALA A 66 8.01 12.66 2.28
N GLY A 67 6.80 12.29 2.63
CA GLY A 67 6.54 11.71 3.94
C GLY A 67 5.29 10.87 4.01
N VAL A 68 5.21 10.11 5.09
CA VAL A 68 4.05 9.33 5.48
C VAL A 68 3.00 10.27 6.08
N ILE A 69 1.78 10.12 5.63
CA ILE A 69 0.63 10.95 5.97
C ILE A 69 -0.57 10.08 6.38
N THR A 70 -1.63 10.73 6.81
CA THR A 70 -2.94 10.14 7.04
C THR A 70 -4.04 11.15 6.71
N SER A 71 -5.27 10.91 7.13
CA SER A 71 -6.39 11.84 6.98
C SER A 71 -7.08 12.14 8.30
N SER A 72 -7.90 13.20 8.28
CA SER A 72 -8.75 13.57 9.41
C SER A 72 -9.86 12.56 9.73
N TYR A 73 -9.94 11.46 8.97
CA TYR A 73 -10.79 10.33 9.33
C TYR A 73 -10.25 9.58 10.56
N TYR A 74 -8.92 9.44 10.63
CA TYR A 74 -8.25 8.68 11.68
C TYR A 74 -7.80 9.55 12.86
N MET A 75 -7.28 10.74 12.56
CA MET A 75 -6.74 11.63 13.59
C MET A 75 -6.66 13.09 13.12
N GLU A 76 -6.56 14.01 14.06
CA GLU A 76 -6.43 15.44 13.74
C GLU A 76 -4.96 15.88 13.51
N LYS A 77 -4.01 15.16 14.08
CA LYS A 77 -2.57 15.48 14.00
C LYS A 77 -1.75 14.22 13.87
N LEU A 78 -0.68 14.25 13.07
CA LEU A 78 0.26 13.14 13.03
C LEU A 78 0.90 12.95 14.42
N PRO A 79 1.02 11.70 14.89
CA PRO A 79 1.79 11.37 16.08
C PRO A 79 3.25 11.84 15.96
N ASP A 80 3.87 12.18 17.08
CA ASP A 80 5.24 12.69 17.05
C ASP A 80 6.24 11.68 16.52
N TRP A 81 6.00 10.39 16.73
CA TRP A 81 6.82 9.33 16.18
C TRP A 81 6.74 9.27 14.64
N VAL A 82 5.56 9.54 14.03
CA VAL A 82 5.44 9.64 12.57
C VAL A 82 6.17 10.86 12.03
N LYS A 83 6.09 12.01 12.71
CA LYS A 83 6.85 13.20 12.33
C LYS A 83 8.36 12.97 12.42
N LYS A 84 8.81 12.25 13.45
CA LYS A 84 10.20 11.83 13.61
C LYS A 84 10.61 10.90 12.49
N PHE A 85 9.82 9.87 12.21
CA PHE A 85 10.05 8.93 11.12
C PHE A 85 10.21 9.66 9.77
N ASN A 86 9.32 10.58 9.43
CA ASN A 86 9.39 11.34 8.19
C ASN A 86 10.68 12.16 8.05
N ARG A 87 11.18 12.74 9.15
CA ARG A 87 12.46 13.46 9.13
C ARG A 87 13.66 12.53 8.92
N GLU A 88 13.63 11.38 9.57
CA GLU A 88 14.72 10.39 9.53
C GLU A 88 14.74 9.59 8.21
N ALA A 89 13.60 9.37 7.58
CA ALA A 89 13.50 8.68 6.30
C ALA A 89 14.23 9.42 5.15
N GLY A 90 14.42 10.73 5.26
CA GLY A 90 15.25 11.50 4.33
C GLY A 90 14.78 11.52 2.88
N MET A 91 13.51 11.27 2.63
CA MET A 91 12.94 11.20 1.27
C MET A 91 12.90 12.59 0.63
N LYS A 92 13.06 12.62 -0.69
CA LYS A 92 13.06 13.88 -1.46
C LYS A 92 11.64 14.21 -1.96
N LYS A 93 11.25 15.48 -1.90
CA LYS A 93 9.98 15.95 -2.47
C LYS A 93 9.91 15.63 -3.96
N GLY A 94 8.75 15.14 -4.39
CA GLY A 94 8.51 14.73 -5.76
C GLY A 94 8.96 13.31 -6.09
N TYR A 95 9.80 12.69 -5.27
CA TYR A 95 10.23 11.32 -5.47
C TYR A 95 9.14 10.31 -5.06
N ASP A 96 8.89 9.32 -5.91
CA ASP A 96 7.93 8.26 -5.65
C ASP A 96 8.65 6.92 -5.41
N PRO A 97 8.78 6.48 -4.15
CA PRO A 97 9.52 5.27 -3.78
C PRO A 97 8.87 3.98 -4.30
N LYS A 98 7.61 4.01 -4.72
CA LYS A 98 6.94 2.82 -5.29
C LYS A 98 7.66 2.24 -6.50
N SER A 99 8.46 3.04 -7.20
CA SER A 99 9.14 2.62 -8.42
C SER A 99 10.45 1.85 -8.19
N GLY A 100 10.80 1.53 -6.96
CA GLY A 100 12.06 0.88 -6.62
C GLY A 100 12.04 0.09 -5.31
N ALA A 101 13.18 -0.48 -4.98
CA ALA A 101 13.40 -1.29 -3.77
C ALA A 101 13.31 -0.48 -2.48
N ASP A 102 13.65 0.81 -2.52
CA ASP A 102 13.54 1.73 -1.37
C ASP A 102 12.10 1.91 -0.88
N GLY A 103 11.10 1.72 -1.75
CA GLY A 103 9.70 1.69 -1.33
C GLY A 103 9.37 0.49 -0.45
N VAL A 104 9.99 -0.66 -0.70
CA VAL A 104 9.89 -1.84 0.16
C VAL A 104 10.47 -1.52 1.54
N THR A 105 11.70 -1.03 1.55
CA THR A 105 12.41 -0.67 2.78
C THR A 105 11.66 0.39 3.59
N LEU A 106 11.15 1.43 2.94
CA LEU A 106 10.37 2.48 3.60
C LEU A 106 9.11 1.90 4.26
N THR A 107 8.41 0.99 3.57
CA THR A 107 7.18 0.36 4.10
C THR A 107 7.47 -0.49 5.33
N PHE A 108 8.51 -1.34 5.31
CA PHE A 108 8.88 -2.14 6.48
C PHE A 108 9.42 -1.30 7.63
N ASN A 109 10.22 -0.29 7.35
CA ASN A 109 10.69 0.64 8.39
C ASN A 109 9.52 1.36 9.08
N MET A 110 8.50 1.76 8.32
CA MET A 110 7.29 2.36 8.87
C MET A 110 6.48 1.34 9.69
N ALA A 111 6.40 0.09 9.23
CA ALA A 111 5.73 -0.99 9.96
C ALA A 111 6.42 -1.28 11.29
N GLU A 112 7.75 -1.34 11.30
CA GLU A 112 8.55 -1.51 12.52
C GLU A 112 8.38 -0.32 13.47
N ALA A 113 8.37 0.91 12.95
CA ALA A 113 8.13 2.10 13.73
C ALA A 113 6.74 2.08 14.39
N ALA A 114 5.70 1.68 13.64
CA ALA A 114 4.35 1.52 14.18
C ALA A 114 4.28 0.39 15.23
N LEU A 115 4.87 -0.76 14.95
CA LEU A 115 4.95 -1.89 15.88
C LEU A 115 5.48 -1.44 17.25
N LYS A 116 6.57 -0.68 17.26
CA LYS A 116 7.23 -0.19 18.48
C LYS A 116 6.45 0.92 19.17
N ASN A 117 6.08 1.97 18.44
CA ASN A 117 5.53 3.17 19.07
C ASN A 117 4.07 3.00 19.48
N GLU A 118 3.32 2.18 18.76
CA GLU A 118 1.92 1.83 19.10
C GLU A 118 1.84 0.65 20.08
N GLN A 119 2.98 0.07 20.46
CA GLN A 119 3.07 -1.07 21.40
C GLN A 119 2.19 -2.25 20.96
N LEU A 120 2.19 -2.56 19.63
CA LEU A 120 1.36 -3.64 19.09
C LEU A 120 1.77 -5.00 19.69
N GLY A 121 0.75 -5.80 20.00
CA GLY A 121 0.95 -7.13 20.61
C GLY A 121 1.39 -7.10 22.08
N LYS A 122 1.31 -5.96 22.76
CA LYS A 122 1.63 -5.83 24.19
C LYS A 122 0.40 -5.83 25.11
N GLY A 123 -0.79 -5.74 24.53
CA GLY A 123 -2.05 -5.76 25.28
C GLY A 123 -2.55 -7.18 25.54
N GLU A 124 -3.71 -7.28 26.21
CA GLU A 124 -4.40 -8.54 26.49
C GLU A 124 -5.18 -9.06 25.28
N THR A 125 -5.50 -8.18 24.33
CA THR A 125 -6.22 -8.52 23.10
C THR A 125 -5.26 -8.54 21.91
N PRO A 126 -5.49 -9.40 20.89
CA PRO A 126 -4.66 -9.38 19.70
C PRO A 126 -4.83 -8.06 18.93
N ASP A 127 -3.73 -7.53 18.41
CA ASP A 127 -3.72 -6.40 17.52
C ASP A 127 -3.54 -6.86 16.06
N MET A 128 -3.87 -6.02 15.07
CA MET A 128 -3.70 -6.32 13.66
C MET A 128 -2.87 -5.24 12.96
N LEU A 129 -1.81 -5.65 12.28
CA LEU A 129 -0.99 -4.80 11.44
C LEU A 129 -1.10 -5.24 9.98
N CYS A 130 -1.70 -4.40 9.15
CA CYS A 130 -1.83 -4.63 7.72
C CYS A 130 -0.69 -3.92 6.99
N ILE A 131 0.19 -4.67 6.35
CA ILE A 131 1.31 -4.13 5.58
C ILE A 131 1.10 -4.47 4.11
N SER A 132 1.07 -3.46 3.23
CA SER A 132 0.96 -3.68 1.79
C SER A 132 2.19 -3.16 1.05
N ILE A 133 2.88 -4.07 0.37
CA ILE A 133 4.07 -3.78 -0.41
C ILE A 133 3.67 -3.42 -1.83
N SER A 134 3.71 -2.14 -2.17
CA SER A 134 3.27 -1.64 -3.47
C SER A 134 4.34 -1.71 -4.57
N SER A 135 5.60 -1.90 -4.21
CA SER A 135 6.73 -1.80 -5.16
C SER A 135 6.80 -2.98 -6.11
N THR A 136 6.39 -4.17 -5.71
CA THR A 136 6.36 -5.37 -6.56
C THR A 136 5.41 -5.20 -7.74
N ASP A 137 4.22 -4.65 -7.50
CA ASP A 137 3.26 -4.29 -8.55
C ASP A 137 3.78 -3.16 -9.44
N ALA A 138 4.21 -2.06 -8.83
CA ALA A 138 4.64 -0.87 -9.56
C ALA A 138 5.83 -1.12 -10.49
N ILE A 139 6.80 -1.93 -10.07
CA ILE A 139 7.95 -2.28 -10.91
C ILE A 139 7.56 -3.28 -12.01
N SER A 140 6.68 -4.24 -11.71
CA SER A 140 6.20 -5.22 -12.67
C SER A 140 5.42 -4.58 -13.82
N HIS A 141 4.63 -3.55 -13.54
CA HIS A 141 3.98 -2.74 -14.57
C HIS A 141 4.98 -2.05 -15.51
N LYS A 142 6.15 -1.66 -15.00
CA LYS A 142 7.18 -0.94 -15.75
C LYS A 142 8.10 -1.87 -16.53
N THR A 143 8.57 -2.94 -15.93
CA THR A 143 9.65 -3.79 -16.44
C THR A 143 9.22 -5.19 -16.86
N GLY A 144 7.95 -5.56 -16.61
CA GLY A 144 7.44 -6.91 -16.85
C GLY A 144 7.63 -7.85 -15.65
N THR A 145 7.15 -9.08 -15.83
CA THR A 145 7.16 -10.13 -14.82
C THR A 145 8.08 -11.29 -15.20
N TRP A 146 8.03 -12.35 -14.45
CA TRP A 146 8.82 -13.59 -14.38
C TRP A 146 9.60 -14.11 -15.61
N LEU A 147 9.14 -13.93 -16.86
CA LEU A 147 9.84 -14.48 -18.05
C LEU A 147 11.12 -13.71 -18.42
N SER A 148 11.19 -12.45 -18.08
CA SER A 148 12.37 -11.60 -18.21
C SER A 148 12.35 -10.52 -17.13
N PRO A 149 12.61 -10.89 -15.87
CA PRO A 149 12.67 -9.89 -14.82
C PRO A 149 13.85 -8.97 -15.10
N GLY A 150 13.58 -7.66 -15.24
CA GLY A 150 14.65 -6.67 -15.26
C GLY A 150 15.40 -6.68 -13.93
N LYS A 151 16.62 -6.13 -13.93
CA LYS A 151 17.45 -6.04 -12.70
C LYS A 151 16.70 -5.33 -11.56
N GLU A 152 15.90 -4.32 -11.88
CA GLU A 152 15.10 -3.57 -10.90
C GLU A 152 14.04 -4.46 -10.26
N ASN A 153 13.45 -5.39 -11.01
CA ASN A 153 12.46 -6.33 -10.49
C ASN A 153 13.10 -7.34 -9.52
N GLU A 154 14.25 -7.90 -9.90
CA GLU A 154 15.05 -8.78 -9.03
C GLU A 154 15.44 -8.05 -7.73
N GLU A 155 15.93 -6.81 -7.82
CA GLU A 155 16.31 -6.01 -6.67
C GLU A 155 15.14 -5.78 -5.71
N VAL A 156 13.94 -5.49 -6.22
CA VAL A 156 12.73 -5.31 -5.41
C VAL A 156 12.40 -6.58 -4.64
N PHE A 157 12.44 -7.76 -5.27
CA PHE A 157 12.13 -9.03 -4.60
C PHE A 157 13.21 -9.46 -3.60
N LEU A 158 14.49 -9.28 -3.92
CA LEU A 158 15.59 -9.55 -2.97
C LEU A 158 15.53 -8.59 -1.76
N THR A 159 15.15 -7.34 -1.98
CA THR A 159 14.94 -6.38 -0.90
C THR A 159 13.74 -6.75 -0.06
N LEU A 160 12.64 -7.21 -0.69
CA LEU A 160 11.47 -7.71 0.02
C LEU A 160 11.81 -8.86 0.97
N ASP A 161 12.54 -9.86 0.49
CA ASP A 161 12.97 -11.00 1.31
C ASP A 161 13.82 -10.55 2.50
N ARG A 162 14.83 -9.73 2.24
CA ARG A 162 15.75 -9.21 3.27
C ARG A 162 15.03 -8.36 4.32
N ASP A 163 14.16 -7.46 3.90
CA ASP A 163 13.52 -6.51 4.82
C ASP A 163 12.35 -7.19 5.56
N MET A 164 11.67 -8.15 4.95
CA MET A 164 10.73 -9.04 5.64
C MET A 164 11.41 -9.83 6.75
N LYS A 165 12.58 -10.42 6.48
CA LYS A 165 13.36 -11.12 7.53
C LYS A 165 13.63 -10.20 8.72
N LYS A 166 14.13 -8.99 8.47
CA LYS A 166 14.40 -8.01 9.54
C LYS A 166 13.14 -7.65 10.33
N PHE A 167 12.02 -7.46 9.64
CA PHE A 167 10.74 -7.17 10.28
C PHE A 167 10.27 -8.33 11.16
N LEU A 168 10.40 -9.57 10.69
CA LEU A 168 10.07 -10.75 11.49
C LEU A 168 10.97 -10.89 12.73
N GLU A 169 12.26 -10.59 12.62
CA GLU A 169 13.18 -10.54 13.77
C GLU A 169 12.76 -9.46 14.79
N ALA A 170 12.33 -8.28 14.32
CA ALA A 170 11.79 -7.23 15.18
C ALA A 170 10.47 -7.64 15.85
N LEU A 171 9.61 -8.35 15.12
CA LEU A 171 8.35 -8.89 15.63
C LEU A 171 8.59 -9.96 16.71
N ASP A 172 9.51 -10.91 16.44
CA ASP A 172 9.94 -11.93 17.43
C ASP A 172 10.47 -11.28 18.71
N ALA A 173 11.29 -10.23 18.57
CA ALA A 173 11.85 -9.51 19.72
C ALA A 173 10.79 -8.74 20.52
N GLN A 174 9.78 -8.17 19.88
CA GLN A 174 8.75 -7.38 20.55
C GLN A 174 7.63 -8.23 21.13
N VAL A 175 7.06 -9.13 20.32
CA VAL A 175 5.85 -9.89 20.66
C VAL A 175 6.20 -11.26 21.25
N GLY A 176 7.31 -11.82 20.83
CA GLY A 176 7.77 -13.16 21.17
C GLY A 176 7.43 -14.17 20.08
N LYS A 177 8.38 -15.04 19.82
CA LYS A 177 8.23 -16.10 18.81
C LYS A 177 7.04 -17.01 19.15
N GLY A 178 6.15 -17.20 18.18
CA GLY A 178 4.95 -18.02 18.35
C GLY A 178 3.75 -17.30 18.97
N ASN A 179 3.87 -16.02 19.33
CA ASN A 179 2.78 -15.21 19.90
C ASN A 179 2.09 -14.33 18.85
N TYR A 180 2.30 -14.57 17.58
CA TYR A 180 1.62 -13.88 16.49
C TYR A 180 1.24 -14.84 15.37
N LEU A 181 0.20 -14.49 14.63
CA LEU A 181 -0.18 -15.13 13.38
C LEU A 181 0.26 -14.26 12.24
N LEU A 182 1.03 -14.81 11.30
CA LEU A 182 1.41 -14.18 10.05
C LEU A 182 0.71 -14.89 8.90
N PHE A 183 0.11 -14.13 8.00
CA PHE A 183 -0.31 -14.63 6.70
C PHE A 183 0.12 -13.66 5.60
N LEU A 184 0.47 -14.20 4.44
CA LEU A 184 0.89 -13.45 3.26
C LEU A 184 -0.08 -13.77 2.13
N THR A 185 -0.54 -12.73 1.45
CA THR A 185 -1.41 -12.84 0.27
C THR A 185 -1.08 -11.74 -0.74
N ALA A 186 -1.69 -11.80 -1.90
CA ALA A 186 -1.68 -10.74 -2.90
C ALA A 186 -3.12 -10.38 -3.28
N ASP A 187 -3.34 -9.16 -3.74
CA ASP A 187 -4.61 -8.68 -4.25
C ASP A 187 -4.91 -9.28 -5.65
N HIS A 188 -3.87 -9.56 -6.43
CA HIS A 188 -3.95 -10.25 -7.73
C HIS A 188 -2.59 -10.84 -8.12
N GLY A 189 -2.58 -11.66 -9.16
CA GLY A 189 -1.36 -12.10 -9.83
C GLY A 189 -0.84 -11.07 -10.84
N GLY A 190 0.39 -11.26 -11.32
CA GLY A 190 0.98 -10.45 -12.38
C GLY A 190 0.84 -11.11 -13.76
N SER A 191 0.50 -10.34 -14.80
CA SER A 191 0.57 -10.78 -16.19
C SER A 191 1.94 -10.49 -16.80
N HIS A 192 2.33 -11.27 -17.79
CA HIS A 192 3.55 -10.99 -18.53
C HIS A 192 3.40 -9.74 -19.39
N ASN A 193 4.50 -8.98 -19.51
CA ASN A 193 4.56 -7.85 -20.41
C ASN A 193 4.40 -8.33 -21.88
N PRO A 194 3.62 -7.65 -22.73
CA PRO A 194 3.43 -8.01 -24.12
C PRO A 194 4.73 -8.15 -24.93
N ASN A 195 5.74 -7.32 -24.64
CA ASN A 195 7.05 -7.42 -25.31
C ASN A 195 7.79 -8.71 -24.94
N THR A 196 7.76 -9.08 -23.66
CA THR A 196 8.33 -10.34 -23.17
C THR A 196 7.65 -11.55 -23.84
N LEU A 197 6.32 -11.53 -23.93
CA LEU A 197 5.60 -12.60 -24.66
C LEU A 197 6.04 -12.68 -26.13
N LYS A 198 6.18 -11.55 -26.81
CA LYS A 198 6.64 -11.49 -28.19
C LYS A 198 8.08 -12.03 -28.36
N GLU A 199 9.00 -11.67 -27.47
CA GLU A 199 10.38 -12.17 -27.45
C GLU A 199 10.42 -13.70 -27.31
N HIS A 200 9.55 -14.25 -26.48
CA HIS A 200 9.40 -15.69 -26.26
C HIS A 200 8.49 -16.40 -27.27
N LYS A 201 8.02 -15.68 -28.32
CA LYS A 201 7.10 -16.21 -29.35
C LYS A 201 5.80 -16.76 -28.77
N LEU A 202 5.34 -16.20 -27.65
CA LEU A 202 4.08 -16.55 -27.01
C LEU A 202 2.96 -15.60 -27.46
N PRO A 203 1.70 -16.07 -27.51
CA PRO A 203 0.56 -15.21 -27.86
C PRO A 203 0.42 -14.08 -26.83
N GLY A 204 0.31 -12.87 -27.31
CA GLY A 204 0.08 -11.71 -26.46
C GLY A 204 0.12 -10.42 -27.25
N GLY A 205 -0.46 -9.38 -26.69
CA GLY A 205 -0.50 -8.05 -27.30
C GLY A 205 -0.95 -6.98 -26.32
N GLY A 206 -0.64 -5.74 -26.67
CA GLY A 206 -1.13 -4.57 -25.97
C GLY A 206 -2.41 -4.02 -26.61
N CYS A 207 -3.23 -3.36 -25.80
CA CYS A 207 -4.41 -2.63 -26.26
C CYS A 207 -4.34 -1.19 -25.76
N ASP A 208 -4.38 -0.23 -26.67
CA ASP A 208 -4.57 1.17 -26.28
C ASP A 208 -6.03 1.40 -25.89
N MET A 209 -6.30 1.27 -24.59
CA MET A 209 -7.64 1.49 -24.05
C MET A 209 -8.11 2.93 -24.24
N GLY A 210 -7.20 3.91 -24.21
CA GLY A 210 -7.53 5.30 -24.44
C GLY A 210 -8.01 5.54 -25.87
N ALA A 211 -7.36 4.94 -26.87
CA ALA A 211 -7.80 5.01 -28.26
C ALA A 211 -9.16 4.32 -28.45
N LYS A 212 -9.37 3.16 -27.86
CA LYS A 212 -10.66 2.45 -27.92
C LYS A 212 -11.79 3.20 -27.23
N MET A 213 -11.53 3.83 -26.10
CA MET A 213 -12.54 4.67 -25.44
C MET A 213 -12.91 5.89 -26.26
N ARG A 214 -11.95 6.54 -26.93
CA ARG A 214 -12.25 7.64 -27.87
C ARG A 214 -13.13 7.17 -29.04
N ASP A 215 -12.77 6.07 -29.69
CA ASP A 215 -13.54 5.46 -30.77
C ASP A 215 -14.97 5.10 -30.32
N LEU A 216 -15.12 4.51 -29.15
CA LEU A 216 -16.42 4.20 -28.56
C LEU A 216 -17.25 5.47 -28.31
N ASN A 217 -16.65 6.49 -27.70
CA ASN A 217 -17.35 7.76 -27.45
C ASN A 217 -17.77 8.45 -28.73
N GLU A 218 -16.95 8.44 -29.79
CA GLU A 218 -17.31 8.96 -31.10
C GLU A 218 -18.50 8.21 -31.68
N LYS A 219 -18.54 6.88 -31.58
CA LYS A 219 -19.68 6.05 -32.05
C LYS A 219 -20.95 6.34 -31.25
N LEU A 220 -20.85 6.41 -29.92
CA LEU A 220 -21.98 6.72 -29.05
C LEU A 220 -22.54 8.14 -29.34
N LYS A 221 -21.64 9.10 -29.60
CA LYS A 221 -22.05 10.45 -29.97
C LYS A 221 -22.76 10.48 -31.35
N ALA A 222 -22.22 9.74 -32.32
CA ALA A 222 -22.83 9.69 -33.66
C ALA A 222 -24.18 8.97 -33.65
N GLU A 223 -24.32 7.89 -32.89
CA GLU A 223 -25.53 7.06 -32.89
C GLU A 223 -26.62 7.56 -31.94
N PHE A 224 -26.24 8.05 -30.76
CA PHE A 224 -27.17 8.40 -29.67
C PHE A 224 -27.12 9.87 -29.25
N GLY A 225 -26.24 10.69 -29.84
CA GLY A 225 -26.06 12.10 -29.45
C GLY A 225 -25.45 12.27 -28.04
N LEU A 226 -24.89 11.21 -27.46
CA LEU A 226 -24.32 11.22 -26.08
C LEU A 226 -22.87 11.70 -26.12
N ASP A 227 -22.57 12.69 -25.31
CA ASP A 227 -21.18 13.16 -25.04
C ASP A 227 -20.75 12.68 -23.67
N ILE A 228 -20.08 11.52 -23.61
CA ILE A 228 -19.62 10.89 -22.38
C ILE A 228 -18.19 11.39 -22.09
N LYS A 229 -18.02 12.05 -20.96
CA LYS A 229 -16.72 12.56 -20.49
C LYS A 229 -16.00 11.53 -19.64
#